data_a6520500f2aabbb0ec1eeae22a562dc2
#
_entry.id   a6520500f2aabbb0ec1eeae22a562dc2
#
_cell.length_a   1.000
_cell.length_b   1.000
_cell.length_c   1.000
_cell.angle_alpha   90.00
_cell.angle_beta   90.00
_cell.angle_gamma   90.00
#
_symmetry.space_group_name_H-M   'P 1'
#
loop_
_entity.id
_entity.type
_entity.pdbx_description
1 polymer ?
#
loop_
_entity_poly.entity_id
_entity_poly.type
_entity_poly.pdbx_seq_one_letter_code
_entity_poly.pdbx_strand_id
1 'polypeptide(L)'
;MKTEILTLLRETDGYVSGQELCEKFGVSRTAVWKAINQLKEAGYEIEAVQNKGYRLVSVPDILSESELQSARKTRWIGEKIAFFDVVDSTNTRAKQLAEEGAPNGTYVIAERQDAGKGRRGRGFDSPAGQGIWMTLVLKPEIDPNHASMITLVTALAVSKAITDMTGRPAGIKWPNDIIMSGKKVCGILTEMSAQFDYVNHIVVGIGINVQNKSFPKDIESVATSLFIETKEHYHRAELVELIWEAFEHYYEIFLQTEDLSGLVNEYNSHLVNMHQQVKVLDPKEPFEGKAMGITPKGELIVDTWESRKLVSTGEVSVRGIYGYV
;
A
#
# COMPACT_ATOMS: atom_id res chain seq x y z
N MET A 1 2.58 7.48 -24.75
CA MET A 1 2.24 6.57 -25.87
C MET A 1 2.19 5.09 -25.47
N LYS A 2 3.23 4.47 -24.86
CA LYS A 2 3.14 3.06 -24.41
C LYS A 2 2.00 2.85 -23.40
N THR A 3 1.94 3.69 -22.40
CA THR A 3 0.89 3.66 -21.36
C THR A 3 -0.50 3.77 -21.95
N GLU A 4 -0.73 4.73 -22.82
CA GLU A 4 -2.03 5.00 -23.46
C GLU A 4 -2.49 3.82 -24.36
N ILE A 5 -1.55 3.23 -25.10
CA ILE A 5 -1.84 2.01 -25.88
C ILE A 5 -2.19 0.84 -24.94
N LEU A 6 -1.43 0.66 -23.85
CA LEU A 6 -1.69 -0.40 -22.88
C LEU A 6 -3.04 -0.21 -22.18
N THR A 7 -3.38 1.02 -21.78
CA THR A 7 -4.71 1.36 -21.23
C THR A 7 -5.82 0.96 -22.20
N LEU A 8 -5.71 1.37 -23.46
CA LEU A 8 -6.74 1.05 -24.46
C LEU A 8 -6.88 -0.47 -24.69
N LEU A 9 -5.75 -1.20 -24.71
CA LEU A 9 -5.79 -2.66 -24.87
C LEU A 9 -6.41 -3.37 -23.64
N ARG A 10 -6.29 -2.79 -22.44
CA ARG A 10 -6.94 -3.31 -21.22
C ARG A 10 -8.45 -3.06 -21.20
N GLU A 11 -8.86 -1.88 -21.66
CA GLU A 11 -10.27 -1.45 -21.66
C GLU A 11 -11.09 -2.11 -22.78
N THR A 12 -10.41 -2.70 -23.78
CA THR A 12 -11.09 -3.24 -24.97
C THR A 12 -11.22 -4.77 -24.88
N ASP A 13 -12.47 -5.23 -24.86
CA ASP A 13 -12.75 -6.65 -25.05
C ASP A 13 -12.54 -7.03 -26.51
N GLY A 14 -11.36 -7.60 -26.82
CA GLY A 14 -11.04 -8.07 -28.16
C GLY A 14 -9.85 -7.37 -28.81
N TYR A 15 -9.94 -7.11 -30.12
CA TYR A 15 -8.85 -6.53 -30.89
C TYR A 15 -9.06 -5.05 -31.15
N VAL A 16 -8.01 -4.28 -30.93
CA VAL A 16 -7.89 -2.86 -31.33
C VAL A 16 -7.12 -2.80 -32.65
N SER A 17 -7.71 -2.23 -33.68
CA SER A 17 -7.05 -2.14 -34.98
C SER A 17 -5.86 -1.19 -34.97
N GLY A 18 -4.81 -1.50 -35.75
CA GLY A 18 -3.67 -0.59 -35.90
C GLY A 18 -4.06 0.80 -36.45
N GLN A 19 -5.12 0.88 -37.25
CA GLN A 19 -5.66 2.13 -37.76
C GLN A 19 -6.29 2.97 -36.63
N GLU A 20 -7.12 2.35 -35.81
CA GLU A 20 -7.74 2.99 -34.66
C GLU A 20 -6.71 3.56 -33.68
N LEU A 21 -5.61 2.81 -33.39
CA LEU A 21 -4.48 3.30 -32.59
C LEU A 21 -3.82 4.52 -33.22
N CYS A 22 -3.62 4.52 -34.56
CA CYS A 22 -3.06 5.65 -35.26
C CYS A 22 -3.95 6.90 -35.17
N GLU A 23 -5.24 6.74 -35.38
CA GLU A 23 -6.21 7.83 -35.36
C GLU A 23 -6.40 8.39 -33.93
N LYS A 24 -6.57 7.50 -32.93
CA LYS A 24 -6.78 7.93 -31.53
C LYS A 24 -5.59 8.70 -30.97
N PHE A 25 -4.36 8.28 -31.29
CA PHE A 25 -3.15 8.91 -30.74
C PHE A 25 -2.42 9.86 -31.69
N GLY A 26 -2.91 10.06 -32.90
CA GLY A 26 -2.31 10.96 -33.87
C GLY A 26 -0.90 10.53 -34.33
N VAL A 27 -0.62 9.22 -34.38
CA VAL A 27 0.71 8.67 -34.66
C VAL A 27 0.75 7.77 -35.90
N SER A 28 1.94 7.53 -36.43
CA SER A 28 2.12 6.63 -37.57
C SER A 28 2.00 5.15 -37.18
N ARG A 29 1.69 4.29 -38.17
CA ARG A 29 1.68 2.82 -37.99
C ARG A 29 3.02 2.29 -37.48
N THR A 30 4.12 2.86 -37.92
CA THR A 30 5.47 2.50 -37.45
C THR A 30 5.66 2.82 -35.97
N ALA A 31 5.12 3.95 -35.50
CA ALA A 31 5.18 4.32 -34.07
C ALA A 31 4.33 3.37 -33.21
N VAL A 32 3.13 3.01 -33.66
CA VAL A 32 2.29 1.99 -33.00
C VAL A 32 3.03 0.65 -32.92
N TRP A 33 3.55 0.16 -34.06
CA TRP A 33 4.28 -1.10 -34.12
C TRP A 33 5.50 -1.10 -33.17
N LYS A 34 6.26 0.00 -33.11
CA LYS A 34 7.40 0.14 -32.21
C LYS A 34 6.96 0.09 -30.74
N ALA A 35 5.88 0.77 -30.38
CA ALA A 35 5.34 0.74 -29.01
C ALA A 35 4.85 -0.65 -28.62
N ILE A 36 4.14 -1.35 -29.50
CA ILE A 36 3.70 -2.75 -29.27
C ILE A 36 4.90 -3.68 -29.07
N ASN A 37 5.95 -3.55 -29.88
CA ASN A 37 7.16 -4.38 -29.71
C ASN A 37 7.86 -4.08 -28.39
N GLN A 38 7.95 -2.83 -27.98
CA GLN A 38 8.52 -2.46 -26.68
C GLN A 38 7.71 -3.04 -25.50
N LEU A 39 6.37 -3.11 -25.63
CA LEU A 39 5.54 -3.80 -24.62
C LEU A 39 5.80 -5.29 -24.60
N LYS A 40 5.92 -5.94 -25.79
CA LYS A 40 6.29 -7.37 -25.87
C LYS A 40 7.66 -7.66 -25.27
N GLU A 41 8.65 -6.80 -25.55
CA GLU A 41 10.00 -6.88 -24.96
C GLU A 41 9.97 -6.72 -23.42
N ALA A 42 9.01 -5.93 -22.89
CA ALA A 42 8.77 -5.79 -21.46
C ALA A 42 7.99 -6.97 -20.84
N GLY A 43 7.65 -8.01 -21.63
CA GLY A 43 7.01 -9.23 -21.14
C GLY A 43 5.49 -9.28 -21.31
N TYR A 44 4.84 -8.26 -21.90
CA TYR A 44 3.41 -8.33 -22.20
C TYR A 44 3.13 -9.30 -23.34
N GLU A 45 2.18 -10.19 -23.15
CA GLU A 45 1.69 -11.04 -24.25
C GLU A 45 0.63 -10.28 -25.04
N ILE A 46 1.00 -9.80 -26.21
CA ILE A 46 0.11 -9.09 -27.13
C ILE A 46 0.00 -9.91 -28.42
N GLU A 47 -1.20 -10.41 -28.66
CA GLU A 47 -1.52 -11.08 -29.93
C GLU A 47 -1.70 -10.03 -31.03
N ALA A 48 -1.14 -10.32 -32.21
CA ALA A 48 -1.31 -9.50 -33.41
C ALA A 48 -1.89 -10.37 -34.53
N VAL A 49 -3.10 -10.03 -34.98
CA VAL A 49 -3.80 -10.76 -36.05
C VAL A 49 -4.00 -9.85 -37.24
N GLN A 50 -3.62 -10.33 -38.43
CA GLN A 50 -3.80 -9.58 -39.66
C GLN A 50 -5.25 -9.20 -39.89
N ASN A 51 -5.50 -7.95 -40.25
CA ASN A 51 -6.84 -7.34 -40.45
C ASN A 51 -7.74 -7.23 -39.19
N LYS A 52 -7.29 -7.71 -38.02
CA LYS A 52 -8.01 -7.52 -36.76
C LYS A 52 -7.33 -6.48 -35.86
N GLY A 53 -6.01 -6.56 -35.74
CA GLY A 53 -5.22 -5.65 -34.89
C GLY A 53 -4.53 -6.37 -33.73
N TYR A 54 -4.50 -5.73 -32.57
CA TYR A 54 -3.78 -6.14 -31.36
C TYR A 54 -4.74 -6.42 -30.22
N ARG A 55 -4.46 -7.47 -29.43
CA ARG A 55 -5.19 -7.82 -28.22
C ARG A 55 -4.21 -8.15 -27.11
N LEU A 56 -4.41 -7.60 -25.92
CA LEU A 56 -3.67 -7.98 -24.72
C LEU A 56 -4.16 -9.36 -24.24
N VAL A 57 -3.24 -10.31 -24.09
CA VAL A 57 -3.53 -11.68 -23.65
C VAL A 57 -3.17 -11.87 -22.19
N SER A 58 -1.94 -11.44 -21.81
CA SER A 58 -1.49 -11.48 -20.42
C SER A 58 -0.55 -10.33 -20.12
N VAL A 59 -0.42 -10.00 -18.83
CA VAL A 59 0.47 -8.98 -18.30
C VAL A 59 1.55 -9.62 -17.43
N PRO A 60 2.80 -9.13 -17.48
CA PRO A 60 3.86 -9.61 -16.60
C PRO A 60 3.67 -9.06 -15.16
N ASP A 61 4.23 -9.75 -14.14
CA ASP A 61 4.31 -9.20 -12.78
C ASP A 61 5.47 -8.20 -12.68
N ILE A 62 5.24 -6.98 -13.16
CA ILE A 62 6.19 -5.86 -13.08
C ILE A 62 5.57 -4.66 -12.41
N LEU A 63 6.41 -3.91 -11.68
CA LEU A 63 6.05 -2.60 -11.16
C LEU A 63 6.76 -1.55 -12.04
N SER A 64 6.08 -0.98 -13.00
CA SER A 64 6.58 0.13 -13.83
C SER A 64 5.56 1.26 -13.86
N GLU A 65 6.03 2.48 -14.15
CA GLU A 65 5.12 3.63 -14.27
C GLU A 65 4.02 3.35 -15.32
N SER A 66 4.39 2.77 -16.46
CA SER A 66 3.42 2.48 -17.53
C SER A 66 2.40 1.40 -17.13
N GLU A 67 2.83 0.38 -16.39
CA GLU A 67 1.94 -0.67 -15.88
C GLU A 67 0.93 -0.09 -14.91
N LEU A 68 1.41 0.60 -13.88
CA LEU A 68 0.59 1.19 -12.83
C LEU A 68 -0.36 2.26 -13.37
N GLN A 69 0.12 3.14 -14.25
CA GLN A 69 -0.74 4.15 -14.89
C GLN A 69 -1.81 3.53 -15.78
N SER A 70 -1.50 2.44 -16.51
CA SER A 70 -2.48 1.78 -17.38
C SER A 70 -3.56 1.02 -16.63
N ALA A 71 -3.28 0.60 -15.39
CA ALA A 71 -4.22 -0.10 -14.52
C ALA A 71 -5.04 0.84 -13.63
N ARG A 72 -4.61 2.11 -13.48
CA ARG A 72 -5.18 3.07 -12.53
C ARG A 72 -6.65 3.39 -12.80
N LYS A 73 -7.48 3.28 -11.75
CA LYS A 73 -8.91 3.61 -11.73
C LYS A 73 -9.26 4.73 -10.74
N THR A 74 -8.32 5.09 -9.87
CA THR A 74 -8.47 6.15 -8.87
C THR A 74 -8.60 7.53 -9.51
N ARG A 75 -9.22 8.47 -8.81
CA ARG A 75 -9.46 9.84 -9.29
C ARG A 75 -8.21 10.71 -9.17
N TRP A 76 -7.53 10.67 -8.02
CA TRP A 76 -6.38 11.53 -7.73
C TRP A 76 -5.13 10.77 -7.26
N ILE A 77 -5.30 9.61 -6.60
CA ILE A 77 -4.17 8.78 -6.17
C ILE A 77 -3.46 8.19 -7.39
N GLY A 78 -2.12 8.24 -7.38
CA GLY A 78 -1.31 7.67 -8.46
C GLY A 78 -1.40 8.43 -9.79
N GLU A 79 -1.99 9.65 -9.82
CA GLU A 79 -1.94 10.50 -11.01
C GLU A 79 -0.48 10.81 -11.39
N LYS A 80 0.37 11.01 -10.39
CA LYS A 80 1.82 11.06 -10.56
C LYS A 80 2.49 9.89 -9.87
N ILE A 81 3.26 9.12 -10.62
CA ILE A 81 4.06 7.99 -10.13
C ILE A 81 5.53 8.29 -10.39
N ALA A 82 6.37 8.06 -9.39
CA ALA A 82 7.82 8.06 -9.50
C ALA A 82 8.31 6.63 -9.23
N PHE A 83 8.64 5.90 -10.29
CA PHE A 83 9.17 4.55 -10.22
C PHE A 83 10.71 4.56 -10.23
N PHE A 84 11.31 3.69 -9.42
CA PHE A 84 12.75 3.50 -9.33
C PHE A 84 13.10 2.01 -9.31
N ASP A 85 14.13 1.63 -10.04
CA ASP A 85 14.66 0.25 -9.94
C ASP A 85 15.27 0.01 -8.56
N VAL A 86 16.01 1.00 -8.03
CA VAL A 86 16.66 0.95 -6.72
C VAL A 86 16.64 2.32 -6.07
N VAL A 87 16.30 2.36 -4.78
CA VAL A 87 16.44 3.53 -3.92
C VAL A 87 17.01 3.14 -2.55
N ASP A 88 17.44 4.12 -1.77
CA ASP A 88 17.71 3.91 -0.34
C ASP A 88 16.43 3.57 0.41
N SER A 89 15.41 4.43 0.30
CA SER A 89 14.07 4.25 0.87
C SER A 89 13.05 5.08 0.10
N THR A 90 11.90 4.46 -0.21
CA THR A 90 10.77 5.16 -0.85
C THR A 90 10.26 6.31 0.02
N ASN A 91 10.27 6.19 1.36
CA ASN A 91 9.92 7.29 2.27
C ASN A 91 10.90 8.46 2.16
N THR A 92 12.20 8.19 2.13
CA THR A 92 13.23 9.23 1.95
C THR A 92 13.02 9.97 0.63
N ARG A 93 12.79 9.21 -0.45
CA ARG A 93 12.59 9.80 -1.77
C ARG A 93 11.26 10.55 -1.87
N ALA A 94 10.20 10.05 -1.23
CA ALA A 94 8.90 10.71 -1.18
C ALA A 94 8.95 12.06 -0.44
N LYS A 95 9.69 12.14 0.68
CA LYS A 95 9.91 13.41 1.40
C LYS A 95 10.61 14.43 0.51
N GLN A 96 11.69 14.02 -0.15
CA GLN A 96 12.41 14.89 -1.07
C GLN A 96 11.50 15.42 -2.19
N LEU A 97 10.73 14.53 -2.84
CA LEU A 97 9.79 14.95 -3.89
C LEU A 97 8.68 15.86 -3.35
N ALA A 98 8.19 15.63 -2.12
CA ALA A 98 7.20 16.49 -1.49
C ALA A 98 7.73 17.90 -1.25
N GLU A 99 9.01 18.05 -0.82
CA GLU A 99 9.71 19.31 -0.66
C GLU A 99 9.98 19.99 -2.01
N GLU A 100 10.26 19.23 -3.06
CA GLU A 100 10.41 19.70 -4.45
C GLU A 100 9.08 20.09 -5.11
N GLY A 101 7.95 19.97 -4.40
CA GLY A 101 6.63 20.42 -4.87
C GLY A 101 5.78 19.31 -5.53
N ALA A 102 6.09 18.04 -5.33
CA ALA A 102 5.23 16.95 -5.84
C ALA A 102 3.77 17.15 -5.40
N PRO A 103 2.79 16.91 -6.28
CA PRO A 103 1.37 17.07 -5.95
C PRO A 103 0.88 16.06 -4.91
N ASN A 104 -0.25 16.38 -4.26
CA ASN A 104 -0.99 15.42 -3.42
C ASN A 104 -1.33 14.17 -4.21
N GLY A 105 -1.22 12.99 -3.61
CA GLY A 105 -1.49 11.71 -4.28
C GLY A 105 -0.32 11.17 -5.11
N THR A 106 0.86 11.82 -5.10
CA THR A 106 2.05 11.28 -5.76
C THR A 106 2.48 9.99 -5.07
N TYR A 107 2.74 8.95 -5.87
CA TYR A 107 3.31 7.69 -5.41
C TYR A 107 4.78 7.54 -5.80
N VAL A 108 5.58 7.12 -4.83
CA VAL A 108 6.95 6.67 -5.02
C VAL A 108 6.98 5.17 -4.86
N ILE A 109 7.41 4.44 -5.87
CA ILE A 109 7.46 2.98 -5.89
C ILE A 109 8.86 2.56 -6.31
N ALA A 110 9.41 1.53 -5.65
CA ALA A 110 10.70 0.99 -6.00
C ALA A 110 10.64 -0.54 -6.14
N GLU A 111 11.43 -1.07 -7.07
CA GLU A 111 11.61 -2.51 -7.21
C GLU A 111 12.45 -3.06 -6.06
N ARG A 112 13.43 -2.27 -5.55
CA ARG A 112 14.30 -2.61 -4.41
C ARG A 112 14.59 -1.40 -3.53
N GLN A 113 14.67 -1.62 -2.21
CA GLN A 113 15.22 -0.64 -1.28
C GLN A 113 16.51 -1.19 -0.65
N ASP A 114 17.57 -0.38 -0.66
CA ASP A 114 18.86 -0.75 -0.03
C ASP A 114 18.91 -0.41 1.47
N ALA A 115 18.03 0.50 1.92
CA ALA A 115 17.92 0.94 3.31
C ALA A 115 16.44 1.16 3.69
N GLY A 116 15.59 0.16 3.41
CA GLY A 116 14.17 0.20 3.77
C GLY A 116 13.98 0.46 5.27
N LYS A 117 13.00 1.31 5.61
CA LYS A 117 12.78 1.80 6.98
C LYS A 117 11.50 1.25 7.58
N GLY A 118 11.59 0.83 8.82
CA GLY A 118 10.46 0.55 9.69
C GLY A 118 10.44 1.48 10.91
N ARG A 119 9.43 1.34 11.77
CA ARG A 119 9.29 2.13 13.00
C ARG A 119 10.51 1.93 13.93
N ARG A 120 10.86 2.98 14.67
CA ARG A 120 11.95 2.98 15.68
C ARG A 120 13.31 2.61 15.09
N GLY A 121 13.60 3.04 13.86
CA GLY A 121 14.90 2.81 13.22
C GLY A 121 15.18 1.37 12.80
N ARG A 122 14.20 0.47 12.84
CA ARG A 122 14.36 -0.90 12.35
C ARG A 122 14.44 -0.90 10.82
N GLY A 123 15.26 -1.79 10.26
CA GLY A 123 15.27 -2.04 8.83
C GLY A 123 14.01 -2.77 8.36
N PHE A 124 13.70 -2.61 7.09
CA PHE A 124 12.68 -3.39 6.38
C PHE A 124 13.34 -3.97 5.13
N ASP A 125 13.54 -5.28 5.10
CA ASP A 125 14.14 -5.98 3.97
C ASP A 125 13.24 -5.89 2.74
N SER A 126 13.80 -5.40 1.63
CA SER A 126 13.01 -4.98 0.46
C SER A 126 13.67 -5.43 -0.85
N PRO A 127 13.82 -6.76 -1.08
CA PRO A 127 14.46 -7.30 -2.27
C PRO A 127 13.60 -7.11 -3.53
N ALA A 128 14.27 -7.00 -4.69
CA ALA A 128 13.62 -6.89 -5.99
C ALA A 128 12.74 -8.11 -6.32
N GLY A 129 11.61 -7.89 -6.98
CA GLY A 129 10.71 -8.94 -7.48
C GLY A 129 9.89 -9.68 -6.43
N GLN A 130 10.03 -9.34 -5.14
CA GLN A 130 9.40 -10.12 -4.08
C GLN A 130 8.27 -9.40 -3.34
N GLY A 131 8.21 -8.10 -3.42
CA GLY A 131 7.21 -7.33 -2.68
C GLY A 131 6.82 -6.04 -3.34
N ILE A 132 6.04 -5.25 -2.62
CA ILE A 132 5.62 -3.90 -2.98
C ILE A 132 6.24 -2.96 -1.96
N TRP A 133 7.10 -2.07 -2.46
CA TRP A 133 7.78 -1.04 -1.68
C TRP A 133 7.35 0.29 -2.21
N MET A 134 6.40 0.93 -1.54
CA MET A 134 5.80 2.17 -2.03
C MET A 134 5.55 3.17 -0.92
N THR A 135 5.46 4.45 -1.30
CA THR A 135 5.15 5.55 -0.39
C THR A 135 4.21 6.54 -1.07
N LEU A 136 3.10 6.86 -0.41
CA LEU A 136 2.15 7.88 -0.81
C LEU A 136 2.56 9.23 -0.21
N VAL A 137 2.56 10.29 -1.03
CA VAL A 137 2.69 11.68 -0.59
C VAL A 137 1.31 12.30 -0.43
N LEU A 138 1.02 12.82 0.76
CA LEU A 138 -0.22 13.53 1.08
C LEU A 138 0.08 14.96 1.51
N LYS A 139 -0.78 15.88 1.12
CA LYS A 139 -0.77 17.29 1.54
C LYS A 139 -2.18 17.69 2.02
N PRO A 140 -2.64 17.09 3.14
CA PRO A 140 -3.97 17.37 3.65
C PRO A 140 -4.03 18.70 4.38
N GLU A 141 -5.19 19.35 4.35
CA GLU A 141 -5.54 20.49 5.19
C GLU A 141 -6.23 19.98 6.47
N ILE A 142 -5.47 19.36 7.37
CA ILE A 142 -5.95 18.80 8.65
C ILE A 142 -5.09 19.29 9.80
N ASP A 143 -5.63 19.19 11.03
CA ASP A 143 -4.83 19.40 12.26
C ASP A 143 -3.67 18.39 12.31
N PRO A 144 -2.41 18.83 12.56
CA PRO A 144 -1.26 17.92 12.71
C PRO A 144 -1.47 16.78 13.71
N ASN A 145 -2.28 16.98 14.75
CA ASN A 145 -2.62 15.95 15.72
C ASN A 145 -3.44 14.80 15.13
N HIS A 146 -4.10 15.01 14.00
CA HIS A 146 -4.90 14.00 13.29
C HIS A 146 -4.07 13.14 12.34
N ALA A 147 -2.85 13.54 12.01
CA ALA A 147 -1.99 12.87 11.02
C ALA A 147 -1.71 11.40 11.36
N SER A 148 -1.62 11.04 12.63
CA SER A 148 -1.36 9.66 13.06
C SER A 148 -2.49 8.69 12.67
N MET A 149 -3.73 9.18 12.54
CA MET A 149 -4.89 8.38 12.13
C MET A 149 -4.80 7.92 10.67
N ILE A 150 -4.05 8.61 9.81
CA ILE A 150 -3.79 8.20 8.43
C ILE A 150 -3.11 6.83 8.37
N THR A 151 -2.31 6.47 9.38
CA THR A 151 -1.76 5.11 9.50
C THR A 151 -2.86 4.06 9.61
N LEU A 152 -3.92 4.34 10.37
CA LEU A 152 -5.04 3.41 10.57
C LEU A 152 -5.92 3.33 9.31
N VAL A 153 -6.18 4.46 8.66
CA VAL A 153 -6.86 4.52 7.35
C VAL A 153 -6.11 3.65 6.33
N THR A 154 -4.78 3.79 6.26
CA THR A 154 -3.93 3.00 5.38
C THR A 154 -3.98 1.51 5.73
N ALA A 155 -3.94 1.18 7.03
CA ALA A 155 -4.00 -0.21 7.48
C ALA A 155 -5.32 -0.87 7.07
N LEU A 156 -6.43 -0.16 7.18
CA LEU A 156 -7.74 -0.63 6.73
C LEU A 156 -7.76 -0.88 5.22
N ALA A 157 -7.24 0.06 4.41
CA ALA A 157 -7.16 -0.08 2.96
C ALA A 157 -6.31 -1.28 2.52
N VAL A 158 -5.13 -1.46 3.12
CA VAL A 158 -4.24 -2.60 2.80
C VAL A 158 -4.86 -3.92 3.24
N SER A 159 -5.47 -3.97 4.43
CA SER A 159 -6.17 -5.15 4.95
C SER A 159 -7.29 -5.60 4.02
N LYS A 160 -8.14 -4.65 3.59
CA LYS A 160 -9.20 -4.91 2.62
C LYS A 160 -8.66 -5.41 1.29
N ALA A 161 -7.70 -4.70 0.68
CA ALA A 161 -7.15 -5.05 -0.62
C ALA A 161 -6.50 -6.45 -0.63
N ILE A 162 -5.74 -6.81 0.41
CA ILE A 162 -5.17 -8.16 0.53
C ILE A 162 -6.27 -9.22 0.70
N THR A 163 -7.30 -8.92 1.49
CA THR A 163 -8.43 -9.85 1.70
C THR A 163 -9.18 -10.08 0.39
N ASP A 164 -9.50 -9.01 -0.34
CA ASP A 164 -10.21 -9.07 -1.62
C ASP A 164 -9.40 -9.85 -2.68
N MET A 165 -8.10 -9.59 -2.79
CA MET A 165 -7.23 -10.26 -3.75
C MET A 165 -7.04 -11.75 -3.45
N THR A 166 -6.86 -12.10 -2.18
CA THR A 166 -6.47 -13.47 -1.78
C THR A 166 -7.64 -14.36 -1.39
N GLY A 167 -8.81 -13.78 -1.13
CA GLY A 167 -9.96 -14.48 -0.53
C GLY A 167 -9.69 -14.97 0.90
N ARG A 168 -8.59 -14.52 1.55
CA ARG A 168 -8.20 -14.91 2.91
C ARG A 168 -8.16 -13.69 3.82
N PRO A 169 -8.57 -13.82 5.09
CA PRO A 169 -8.55 -12.70 6.03
C PRO A 169 -7.12 -12.17 6.25
N ALA A 170 -6.94 -10.89 6.02
CA ALA A 170 -5.76 -10.14 6.40
C ALA A 170 -6.16 -9.17 7.52
N GLY A 171 -5.77 -9.44 8.76
CA GLY A 171 -6.17 -8.64 9.91
C GLY A 171 -5.19 -7.52 10.22
N ILE A 172 -5.65 -6.54 10.98
CA ILE A 172 -4.85 -5.39 11.41
C ILE A 172 -4.34 -5.64 12.83
N LYS A 173 -3.03 -5.65 13.00
CA LYS A 173 -2.40 -5.49 14.30
C LYS A 173 -2.12 -4.02 14.54
N TRP A 174 -2.89 -3.43 15.44
CA TRP A 174 -2.79 -2.02 15.77
C TRP A 174 -1.36 -1.61 16.15
N PRO A 175 -0.86 -0.47 15.66
CA PRO A 175 -1.55 0.46 14.77
C PRO A 175 -1.21 0.30 13.27
N ASN A 176 -0.21 -0.49 12.88
CA ASN A 176 0.48 -0.31 11.62
C ASN A 176 0.95 -1.59 10.90
N ASP A 177 0.57 -2.76 11.38
CA ASP A 177 0.99 -4.03 10.79
C ASP A 177 -0.22 -4.82 10.27
N ILE A 178 -0.10 -5.42 9.09
CA ILE A 178 -1.10 -6.35 8.55
C ILE A 178 -0.61 -7.78 8.75
N ILE A 179 -1.53 -8.62 9.19
CA ILE A 179 -1.25 -9.97 9.71
C ILE A 179 -2.04 -11.01 8.91
N MET A 180 -1.39 -12.08 8.51
CA MET A 180 -2.02 -13.30 8.03
C MET A 180 -1.48 -14.47 8.84
N SER A 181 -2.35 -15.39 9.28
CA SER A 181 -1.98 -16.57 10.08
C SER A 181 -1.07 -16.27 11.29
N GLY A 182 -1.28 -15.12 11.94
CA GLY A 182 -0.50 -14.69 13.11
C GLY A 182 0.87 -14.08 12.79
N LYS A 183 1.25 -13.92 11.51
CA LYS A 183 2.52 -13.34 11.07
C LYS A 183 2.33 -12.09 10.24
N LYS A 184 3.30 -11.20 10.28
CA LYS A 184 3.29 -9.92 9.56
C LYS A 184 3.52 -10.11 8.07
N VAL A 185 2.57 -9.66 7.25
CA VAL A 185 2.65 -9.61 5.79
C VAL A 185 2.95 -8.20 5.28
N CYS A 186 2.52 -7.16 6.02
CA CYS A 186 2.77 -5.76 5.65
C CYS A 186 3.11 -4.91 6.87
N GLY A 187 3.95 -3.91 6.65
CA GLY A 187 4.23 -2.83 7.60
C GLY A 187 3.99 -1.46 6.99
N ILE A 188 3.43 -0.56 7.79
CA ILE A 188 3.13 0.82 7.41
C ILE A 188 3.98 1.76 8.25
N LEU A 189 4.58 2.77 7.61
CA LEU A 189 5.38 3.80 8.26
C LEU A 189 4.93 5.18 7.78
N THR A 190 4.19 5.88 8.63
CA THR A 190 3.78 7.26 8.39
C THR A 190 4.77 8.21 9.03
N GLU A 191 5.25 9.20 8.27
CA GLU A 191 6.10 10.27 8.73
C GLU A 191 5.52 11.60 8.24
N MET A 192 5.62 12.65 9.06
CA MET A 192 5.03 13.95 8.80
C MET A 192 6.08 15.05 8.86
N SER A 193 5.96 16.03 7.99
CA SER A 193 6.56 17.36 8.12
C SER A 193 5.44 18.36 8.41
N ALA A 194 5.50 19.03 9.54
CA ALA A 194 4.47 19.98 9.93
C ALA A 194 5.11 21.21 10.62
N GLN A 195 4.38 22.32 10.61
CA GLN A 195 4.62 23.46 11.50
C GLN A 195 3.61 23.41 12.65
N PHE A 196 3.58 24.46 13.47
CA PHE A 196 2.76 24.45 14.68
C PHE A 196 1.27 24.20 14.41
N ASP A 197 0.75 24.75 13.34
CA ASP A 197 -0.68 24.80 13.01
C ASP A 197 -1.06 24.19 11.65
N TYR A 198 -0.10 23.70 10.88
CA TYR A 198 -0.40 23.07 9.59
C TYR A 198 0.57 21.97 9.18
N VAL A 199 0.08 21.06 8.35
CA VAL A 199 0.84 19.97 7.76
C VAL A 199 1.47 20.42 6.45
N ASN A 200 2.80 20.35 6.33
CA ASN A 200 3.47 20.55 5.04
C ASN A 200 3.23 19.37 4.10
N HIS A 201 3.49 18.17 4.58
CA HIS A 201 3.21 16.91 3.91
C HIS A 201 3.25 15.74 4.88
N ILE A 202 2.58 14.67 4.51
CA ILE A 202 2.66 13.37 5.15
C ILE A 202 3.16 12.37 4.09
N VAL A 203 4.10 11.51 4.45
CA VAL A 203 4.51 10.38 3.62
C VAL A 203 4.11 9.09 4.31
N VAL A 204 3.42 8.21 3.57
CA VAL A 204 2.90 6.94 4.09
C VAL A 204 3.58 5.80 3.36
N GLY A 205 4.62 5.24 3.97
CA GLY A 205 5.33 4.08 3.46
C GLY A 205 4.55 2.80 3.71
N ILE A 206 4.44 1.97 2.68
CA ILE A 206 3.74 0.68 2.69
C ILE A 206 4.70 -0.36 2.14
N GLY A 207 5.10 -1.33 2.98
CA GLY A 207 5.92 -2.46 2.57
C GLY A 207 5.15 -3.76 2.69
N ILE A 208 4.92 -4.46 1.57
CA ILE A 208 4.14 -5.70 1.51
C ILE A 208 5.00 -6.84 0.98
N ASN A 209 5.06 -7.92 1.73
CA ASN A 209 5.67 -9.16 1.30
C ASN A 209 4.69 -9.93 0.41
N VAL A 210 4.98 -10.07 -0.88
CA VAL A 210 4.07 -10.72 -1.85
C VAL A 210 4.59 -12.09 -2.25
N GLN A 211 5.74 -12.16 -2.91
CA GLN A 211 6.30 -13.37 -3.53
C GLN A 211 7.43 -14.01 -2.71
N ASN A 212 7.77 -13.48 -1.54
CA ASN A 212 8.83 -14.02 -0.69
C ASN A 212 8.55 -15.49 -0.37
N LYS A 213 9.51 -16.38 -0.64
CA LYS A 213 9.41 -17.82 -0.36
C LYS A 213 9.96 -18.21 1.01
N SER A 214 10.79 -17.35 1.60
CA SER A 214 11.41 -17.54 2.93
C SER A 214 11.85 -16.18 3.48
N PHE A 215 12.15 -16.15 4.76
CA PHE A 215 12.67 -14.99 5.47
C PHE A 215 13.95 -15.35 6.25
N PRO A 216 14.82 -14.38 6.57
CA PRO A 216 15.94 -14.58 7.47
C PRO A 216 15.50 -15.18 8.82
N LYS A 217 16.35 -16.00 9.44
CA LYS A 217 16.04 -16.76 10.66
C LYS A 217 15.57 -15.90 11.83
N ASP A 218 16.07 -14.68 11.93
CA ASP A 218 15.73 -13.72 12.99
C ASP A 218 14.29 -13.18 12.89
N ILE A 219 13.68 -13.22 11.69
CA ILE A 219 12.32 -12.72 11.44
C ILE A 219 11.34 -13.80 10.93
N GLU A 220 11.79 -15.01 10.58
CA GLU A 220 10.92 -16.05 9.98
C GLU A 220 9.76 -16.49 10.90
N SER A 221 9.92 -16.32 12.22
CA SER A 221 8.87 -16.62 13.19
C SER A 221 7.73 -15.58 13.20
N VAL A 222 8.00 -14.35 12.73
CA VAL A 222 7.05 -13.22 12.81
C VAL A 222 6.68 -12.64 11.45
N ALA A 223 7.40 -12.97 10.38
CA ALA A 223 7.14 -12.49 9.02
C ALA A 223 6.52 -13.58 8.15
N THR A 224 5.67 -13.15 7.22
CA THR A 224 5.10 -14.01 6.17
C THR A 224 4.90 -13.21 4.88
N SER A 225 4.47 -13.89 3.81
CA SER A 225 4.13 -13.28 2.52
C SER A 225 2.81 -13.86 1.99
N LEU A 226 2.21 -13.20 1.00
CA LEU A 226 1.03 -13.72 0.34
C LEU A 226 1.30 -15.11 -0.23
N PHE A 227 2.46 -15.31 -0.91
CA PHE A 227 2.85 -16.60 -1.47
C PHE A 227 2.99 -17.69 -0.40
N ILE A 228 3.58 -17.41 0.77
CA ILE A 228 3.71 -18.40 1.85
C ILE A 228 2.33 -18.82 2.35
N GLU A 229 1.41 -17.89 2.49
CA GLU A 229 0.08 -18.17 3.07
C GLU A 229 -0.88 -18.85 2.07
N THR A 230 -0.80 -18.52 0.78
CA THR A 230 -1.77 -18.99 -0.21
C THR A 230 -1.21 -20.03 -1.17
N LYS A 231 0.11 -20.06 -1.38
CA LYS A 231 0.84 -20.82 -2.43
C LYS A 231 0.53 -20.35 -3.86
N GLU A 232 -0.04 -19.15 -4.00
CA GLU A 232 -0.40 -18.55 -5.28
C GLU A 232 0.50 -17.37 -5.60
N HIS A 233 0.67 -17.07 -6.88
CA HIS A 233 1.36 -15.89 -7.36
C HIS A 233 0.35 -14.78 -7.64
N TYR A 234 0.67 -13.57 -7.21
CA TYR A 234 -0.19 -12.40 -7.37
C TYR A 234 0.51 -11.34 -8.21
N HIS A 235 -0.24 -10.68 -9.09
CA HIS A 235 0.24 -9.51 -9.80
C HIS A 235 0.33 -8.31 -8.85
N ARG A 236 1.55 -7.84 -8.61
CA ARG A 236 1.82 -6.76 -7.64
C ARG A 236 1.15 -5.45 -8.04
N ALA A 237 1.10 -5.14 -9.34
CA ALA A 237 0.44 -3.94 -9.84
C ALA A 237 -1.08 -3.95 -9.56
N GLU A 238 -1.74 -5.11 -9.65
CA GLU A 238 -3.15 -5.26 -9.32
C GLU A 238 -3.41 -5.01 -7.82
N LEU A 239 -2.54 -5.54 -6.95
CA LEU A 239 -2.65 -5.27 -5.51
C LEU A 239 -2.43 -3.79 -5.19
N VAL A 240 -1.50 -3.12 -5.87
CA VAL A 240 -1.30 -1.66 -5.73
C VAL A 240 -2.57 -0.91 -6.08
N GLU A 241 -3.24 -1.27 -7.18
CA GLU A 241 -4.49 -0.63 -7.61
C GLU A 241 -5.61 -0.82 -6.60
N LEU A 242 -5.82 -2.05 -6.10
CA LEU A 242 -6.81 -2.33 -5.06
C LEU A 242 -6.55 -1.52 -3.78
N ILE A 243 -5.29 -1.33 -3.40
CA ILE A 243 -4.92 -0.51 -2.24
C ILE A 243 -5.23 0.97 -2.52
N TRP A 244 -4.96 1.47 -3.71
CA TRP A 244 -5.26 2.85 -4.07
C TRP A 244 -6.75 3.14 -4.05
N GLU A 245 -7.58 2.27 -4.65
CA GLU A 245 -9.04 2.39 -4.62
C GLU A 245 -9.58 2.38 -3.18
N ALA A 246 -9.15 1.41 -2.37
CA ALA A 246 -9.59 1.32 -0.98
C ALA A 246 -9.11 2.52 -0.13
N PHE A 247 -7.85 2.96 -0.33
CA PHE A 247 -7.33 4.11 0.41
C PHE A 247 -8.07 5.40 0.02
N GLU A 248 -8.32 5.65 -1.26
CA GLU A 248 -9.06 6.83 -1.72
C GLU A 248 -10.45 6.88 -1.07
N HIS A 249 -11.15 5.74 -1.02
CA HIS A 249 -12.45 5.62 -0.37
C HIS A 249 -12.40 5.92 1.13
N TYR A 250 -11.53 5.24 1.89
CA TYR A 250 -11.47 5.43 3.34
C TYR A 250 -10.89 6.79 3.75
N TYR A 251 -9.98 7.32 2.98
CA TYR A 251 -9.42 8.64 3.21
C TYR A 251 -10.44 9.75 3.02
N GLU A 252 -11.35 9.63 2.05
CA GLU A 252 -12.45 10.58 1.87
C GLU A 252 -13.45 10.54 3.02
N ILE A 253 -13.73 9.36 3.59
CA ILE A 253 -14.56 9.24 4.81
C ILE A 253 -13.86 9.93 5.99
N PHE A 254 -12.55 9.69 6.15
CA PHE A 254 -11.75 10.33 7.20
C PHE A 254 -11.77 11.86 7.09
N LEU A 255 -11.62 12.41 5.89
CA LEU A 255 -11.60 13.87 5.67
C LEU A 255 -12.94 14.56 5.98
N GLN A 256 -14.07 13.85 6.03
CA GLN A 256 -15.37 14.45 6.35
C GLN A 256 -15.47 14.90 7.80
N THR A 257 -14.83 14.19 8.72
CA THR A 257 -14.88 14.43 10.16
C THR A 257 -13.51 14.69 10.78
N GLU A 258 -12.43 14.47 10.04
CA GLU A 258 -11.04 14.46 10.47
C GLU A 258 -10.80 13.52 11.66
N ASP A 259 -11.63 12.49 11.79
CA ASP A 259 -11.49 11.40 12.76
C ASP A 259 -11.93 10.07 12.15
N LEU A 260 -11.87 8.99 12.93
CA LEU A 260 -12.24 7.66 12.49
C LEU A 260 -13.68 7.26 12.83
N SER A 261 -14.54 8.18 13.24
CA SER A 261 -15.93 7.86 13.65
C SER A 261 -16.70 7.09 12.57
N GLY A 262 -16.51 7.43 11.30
CA GLY A 262 -17.07 6.71 10.15
C GLY A 262 -16.43 5.34 9.87
N LEU A 263 -15.28 5.02 10.48
CA LEU A 263 -14.46 3.84 10.17
C LEU A 263 -14.24 2.89 11.36
N VAL A 264 -14.57 3.30 12.60
CA VAL A 264 -14.32 2.52 13.83
C VAL A 264 -14.86 1.10 13.74
N ASN A 265 -16.10 0.93 13.29
CA ASN A 265 -16.74 -0.39 13.26
C ASN A 265 -16.04 -1.31 12.26
N GLU A 266 -15.73 -0.81 11.08
CA GLU A 266 -15.03 -1.57 10.06
C GLU A 266 -13.59 -1.88 10.49
N TYR A 267 -12.87 -0.90 11.02
CA TYR A 267 -11.53 -1.12 11.57
C TYR A 267 -11.52 -2.20 12.64
N ASN A 268 -12.45 -2.14 13.61
CA ASN A 268 -12.55 -3.10 14.69
C ASN A 268 -12.87 -4.53 14.18
N SER A 269 -13.59 -4.68 13.09
CA SER A 269 -13.86 -5.99 12.48
C SER A 269 -12.60 -6.64 11.88
N HIS A 270 -11.61 -5.83 11.50
CA HIS A 270 -10.30 -6.29 11.00
C HIS A 270 -9.23 -6.38 12.11
N LEU A 271 -9.51 -5.91 13.32
CA LEU A 271 -8.53 -5.82 14.40
C LEU A 271 -8.24 -7.21 15.02
N VAL A 272 -7.07 -7.77 14.78
CA VAL A 272 -6.68 -9.10 15.30
C VAL A 272 -6.56 -9.15 16.83
N ASN A 273 -6.31 -8.01 17.46
CA ASN A 273 -6.22 -7.89 18.91
C ASN A 273 -7.60 -7.72 19.58
N MET A 274 -8.69 -7.63 18.83
CA MET A 274 -10.02 -7.42 19.39
C MET A 274 -10.38 -8.52 20.40
N HIS A 275 -10.71 -8.11 21.60
CA HIS A 275 -11.00 -8.99 22.77
C HIS A 275 -9.87 -9.92 23.20
N GLN A 276 -8.63 -9.67 22.72
CA GLN A 276 -7.46 -10.43 23.14
C GLN A 276 -6.72 -9.76 24.29
N GLN A 277 -6.04 -10.56 25.09
CA GLN A 277 -5.11 -10.06 26.10
C GLN A 277 -3.84 -9.54 25.40
N VAL A 278 -3.47 -8.31 25.70
CA VAL A 278 -2.33 -7.63 25.09
C VAL A 278 -1.40 -7.04 26.14
N LYS A 279 -0.13 -6.99 25.77
CA LYS A 279 0.90 -6.26 26.51
C LYS A 279 1.23 -4.97 25.79
N VAL A 280 0.98 -3.86 26.46
CA VAL A 280 1.32 -2.51 26.00
C VAL A 280 2.74 -2.20 26.48
N LEU A 281 3.68 -2.09 25.51
CA LEU A 281 5.09 -1.83 25.77
C LEU A 281 5.33 -0.29 25.79
N ASP A 282 4.67 0.37 26.75
CA ASP A 282 4.92 1.78 27.01
C ASP A 282 6.32 1.94 27.63
N PRO A 283 7.17 2.89 27.15
CA PRO A 283 8.51 3.09 27.69
C PRO A 283 8.53 3.54 29.17
N LYS A 284 7.46 4.20 29.62
CA LYS A 284 7.35 4.73 30.97
C LYS A 284 6.66 3.75 31.92
N GLU A 285 5.53 3.20 31.49
CA GLU A 285 4.67 2.35 32.32
C GLU A 285 4.08 1.22 31.47
N PRO A 286 4.81 0.11 31.26
CA PRO A 286 4.25 -1.03 30.57
C PRO A 286 3.13 -1.69 31.38
N PHE A 287 2.05 -2.12 30.70
CA PHE A 287 0.91 -2.77 31.35
C PHE A 287 0.29 -3.81 30.45
N GLU A 288 -0.58 -4.62 31.03
CA GLU A 288 -1.36 -5.66 30.35
C GLU A 288 -2.85 -5.42 30.53
N GLY A 289 -3.65 -5.84 29.54
CA GLY A 289 -5.09 -5.74 29.61
C GLY A 289 -5.75 -6.31 28.35
N LYS A 290 -7.08 -6.23 28.30
CA LYS A 290 -7.87 -6.73 27.20
C LYS A 290 -8.11 -5.61 26.20
N ALA A 291 -7.72 -5.80 24.93
CA ALA A 291 -7.99 -4.83 23.86
C ALA A 291 -9.48 -4.86 23.49
N MET A 292 -10.12 -3.70 23.43
CA MET A 292 -11.57 -3.54 23.25
C MET A 292 -11.94 -2.81 21.95
N GLY A 293 -10.98 -2.55 21.05
CA GLY A 293 -11.18 -1.79 19.83
C GLY A 293 -10.47 -0.47 19.86
N ILE A 294 -10.83 0.43 18.95
CA ILE A 294 -10.27 1.78 18.86
C ILE A 294 -11.31 2.86 19.18
N THR A 295 -10.84 4.02 19.62
CA THR A 295 -11.66 5.24 19.70
C THR A 295 -11.79 5.91 18.32
N PRO A 296 -12.72 6.87 18.12
CA PRO A 296 -12.73 7.73 16.94
C PRO A 296 -11.41 8.48 16.68
N LYS A 297 -10.60 8.70 17.70
CA LYS A 297 -9.25 9.30 17.59
C LYS A 297 -8.15 8.28 17.25
N GLY A 298 -8.51 7.00 17.01
CA GLY A 298 -7.57 5.95 16.67
C GLY A 298 -6.76 5.36 17.82
N GLU A 299 -7.07 5.75 19.07
CA GLU A 299 -6.42 5.19 20.25
C GLU A 299 -6.93 3.79 20.51
N LEU A 300 -6.03 2.84 20.87
CA LEU A 300 -6.44 1.50 21.27
C LEU A 300 -7.03 1.54 22.69
N ILE A 301 -8.23 1.05 22.85
CA ILE A 301 -8.90 0.88 24.13
C ILE A 301 -8.42 -0.40 24.79
N VAL A 302 -7.86 -0.30 25.99
CA VAL A 302 -7.39 -1.48 26.76
C VAL A 302 -8.02 -1.46 28.14
N ASP A 303 -8.84 -2.46 28.43
CA ASP A 303 -9.41 -2.67 29.75
C ASP A 303 -8.41 -3.42 30.63
N THR A 304 -7.96 -2.79 31.70
CA THR A 304 -7.15 -3.40 32.76
C THR A 304 -8.05 -3.83 33.95
N TRP A 305 -7.48 -4.48 34.95
CA TRP A 305 -8.23 -4.84 36.16
C TRP A 305 -8.73 -3.62 36.95
N GLU A 306 -8.02 -2.49 36.82
CA GLU A 306 -8.30 -1.28 37.61
C GLU A 306 -9.11 -0.24 36.83
N SER A 307 -8.87 -0.11 35.52
CA SER A 307 -9.44 0.94 34.72
C SER A 307 -9.36 0.68 33.22
N ARG A 308 -10.10 1.47 32.45
CA ARG A 308 -9.94 1.58 31.01
C ARG A 308 -8.81 2.57 30.68
N LYS A 309 -7.80 2.12 29.92
CA LYS A 309 -6.70 2.95 29.42
C LYS A 309 -6.84 3.17 27.91
N LEU A 310 -6.49 4.36 27.43
CA LEU A 310 -6.41 4.70 26.01
C LEU A 310 -4.94 4.80 25.61
N VAL A 311 -4.58 4.09 24.54
CA VAL A 311 -3.20 3.99 24.07
C VAL A 311 -3.09 4.71 22.73
N SER A 312 -2.33 5.80 22.70
CA SER A 312 -2.10 6.58 21.48
C SER A 312 -1.07 5.92 20.56
N THR A 313 -1.15 6.21 19.26
CA THR A 313 -0.36 5.57 18.19
C THR A 313 1.15 5.85 18.19
N GLY A 314 1.66 6.72 19.04
CA GLY A 314 3.04 7.22 19.08
C GLY A 314 4.13 6.14 19.22
N GLU A 315 4.92 6.21 20.28
CA GLU A 315 6.07 5.31 20.52
C GLU A 315 5.72 3.94 21.14
N VAL A 316 4.44 3.62 21.27
CA VAL A 316 3.98 2.39 21.92
C VAL A 316 3.95 1.21 20.95
N SER A 317 4.31 0.03 21.45
CA SER A 317 4.16 -1.25 20.74
C SER A 317 3.21 -2.14 21.54
N VAL A 318 2.28 -2.77 20.83
CA VAL A 318 1.33 -3.73 21.41
C VAL A 318 1.68 -5.12 20.92
N ARG A 319 1.69 -6.11 21.82
CA ARG A 319 1.93 -7.52 21.51
C ARG A 319 0.87 -8.39 22.19
N GLY A 320 0.58 -9.54 21.59
CA GLY A 320 -0.16 -10.59 22.28
C GLY A 320 0.67 -11.13 23.45
N ILE A 321 0.01 -11.66 24.49
CA ILE A 321 0.70 -12.21 25.65
C ILE A 321 1.50 -13.47 25.27
N TYR A 322 1.01 -14.24 24.31
CA TYR A 322 1.61 -15.51 23.90
C TYR A 322 2.38 -15.48 22.57
N GLY A 323 2.60 -14.30 21.99
CA GLY A 323 3.30 -14.21 20.69
C GLY A 323 3.37 -12.81 20.11
N TYR A 324 3.54 -12.78 18.77
CA TYR A 324 3.62 -11.53 18.04
C TYR A 324 2.27 -10.80 17.97
N VAL A 325 1.19 -11.58 17.90
CA VAL A 325 -0.21 -11.10 17.84
C VAL A 325 -0.92 -11.48 19.11
#